data_9ad51fecf9870c9ca4ec11da14f9dbe1
#
_entry.id   9ad51fecf9870c9ca4ec11da14f9dbe1
#
_cell.length_a   1.000
_cell.length_b   1.000
_cell.length_c   1.000
_cell.angle_alpha   90.00
_cell.angle_beta   90.00
_cell.angle_gamma   90.00
#
_symmetry.space_group_name_H-M   'P 1'
#
loop_
_entity.id
_entity.type
_entity.pdbx_description
1 polymer ?
#
loop_
_entity_poly.entity_id
_entity_poly.type
_entity_poly.pdbx_seq_one_letter_code
_entity_poly.pdbx_strand_id
1 'polypeptide(L)'
;QVGFKLINFNMDFTQEVKQTTDLIYKKISKVMPEIEWSVHAPYIHKINKLKKEKNAVILAHNYQTPEIYHGIADFSADSLALAVEASKTSADIIVMAGVHFMAETAKLMSPNKKVLLPDMKAGCSLSSSITGKDVRLLKEKYPGVPVVSYVNTSADVKAETDVCCTSANAVKIVKSLGVKKVIFLPDDYLAKYVASQTDVEIISWKGICVVHDQFNENEIKNIRKSNPGIKIIAHPECPPDVIKASDFAGSTSGMIN
;
A
#
# COMPACT_ATOMS: atom_id res chain seq x y z
N GLN A 1 -13.21 23.34 17.92
CA GLN A 1 -11.76 23.60 17.88
C GLN A 1 -11.12 22.85 19.04
N VAL A 2 -10.54 21.70 18.79
CA VAL A 2 -9.69 21.02 19.76
C VAL A 2 -8.30 21.62 19.59
N GLY A 3 -7.93 22.51 20.51
CA GLY A 3 -6.61 23.12 20.52
C GLY A 3 -5.53 22.05 20.74
N PHE A 4 -4.74 21.79 19.72
CA PHE A 4 -3.51 21.04 19.88
C PHE A 4 -2.56 21.86 20.77
N LYS A 5 -2.44 21.50 22.05
CA LYS A 5 -1.33 21.92 22.88
C LYS A 5 -0.07 21.32 22.24
N LEU A 6 0.74 22.16 21.59
CA LEU A 6 2.11 21.81 21.22
C LEU A 6 2.85 21.48 22.53
N ILE A 7 2.96 20.19 22.82
CA ILE A 7 3.82 19.72 23.88
C ILE A 7 5.24 19.90 23.35
N ASN A 8 5.99 20.86 23.90
CA ASN A 8 7.42 21.01 23.64
C ASN A 8 8.13 19.77 24.16
N PHE A 9 8.35 18.80 23.29
CA PHE A 9 9.16 17.65 23.61
C PHE A 9 10.63 18.05 23.44
N ASN A 10 11.42 17.93 24.49
CA ASN A 10 12.87 17.93 24.34
C ASN A 10 13.27 16.74 23.49
N MET A 11 13.76 17.01 22.28
CA MET A 11 14.14 16.01 21.26
C MET A 11 15.67 15.90 21.14
N ASP A 12 16.37 16.05 22.27
CA ASP A 12 17.82 15.94 22.30
C ASP A 12 18.29 14.50 22.10
N PHE A 13 19.36 14.36 21.35
CA PHE A 13 20.05 13.08 21.16
C PHE A 13 20.91 12.75 22.36
N THR A 14 20.25 12.34 23.47
CA THR A 14 20.87 11.99 24.73
C THR A 14 21.56 10.64 24.71
N GLN A 15 22.37 10.33 25.71
CA GLN A 15 23.00 9.01 25.86
C GLN A 15 21.96 7.88 25.99
N GLU A 16 20.83 8.13 26.66
CA GLU A 16 19.71 7.18 26.75
C GLU A 16 19.11 6.89 25.37
N VAL A 17 18.83 7.95 24.58
CA VAL A 17 18.33 7.82 23.21
C VAL A 17 19.31 6.99 22.36
N LYS A 18 20.62 7.32 22.43
CA LYS A 18 21.65 6.57 21.71
C LYS A 18 21.63 5.08 22.08
N GLN A 19 21.64 4.75 23.35
CA GLN A 19 21.64 3.36 23.83
C GLN A 19 20.40 2.58 23.40
N THR A 20 19.22 3.17 23.48
CA THR A 20 17.95 2.51 23.14
C THR A 20 17.72 2.36 21.63
N THR A 21 18.39 3.18 20.80
CA THR A 21 18.20 3.19 19.35
C THR A 21 19.39 2.64 18.57
N ASP A 22 20.51 2.30 19.22
CA ASP A 22 21.74 1.82 18.58
C ASP A 22 21.53 0.58 17.69
N LEU A 23 20.75 -0.39 18.17
CA LEU A 23 20.44 -1.58 17.37
C LEU A 23 19.61 -1.30 16.13
N ILE A 24 18.77 -0.28 16.19
CA ILE A 24 18.00 0.19 15.03
C ILE A 24 18.95 0.87 14.04
N TYR A 25 19.81 1.77 14.54
CA TYR A 25 20.77 2.47 13.71
C TYR A 25 21.69 1.52 12.93
N LYS A 26 22.16 0.45 13.57
CA LYS A 26 22.98 -0.58 12.91
C LYS A 26 22.33 -1.19 11.66
N LYS A 27 21.00 -1.27 11.62
CA LYS A 27 20.28 -1.80 10.45
C LYS A 27 20.26 -0.83 9.28
N ILE A 28 20.28 0.48 9.55
CA ILE A 28 20.09 1.52 8.53
C ILE A 28 21.33 2.40 8.30
N SER A 29 22.43 2.19 9.03
CA SER A 29 23.65 2.98 8.97
C SER A 29 24.31 3.04 7.57
N LYS A 30 24.02 2.07 6.69
CA LYS A 30 24.49 2.08 5.30
C LYS A 30 23.77 3.11 4.41
N VAL A 31 22.57 3.54 4.78
CA VAL A 31 21.72 4.43 3.99
C VAL A 31 21.39 5.74 4.70
N MET A 32 21.71 5.86 6.00
CA MET A 32 21.45 7.04 6.81
C MET A 32 22.70 7.42 7.61
N PRO A 33 23.30 8.60 7.35
CA PRO A 33 24.45 9.12 8.10
C PRO A 33 24.11 9.39 9.59
N GLU A 34 25.11 9.32 10.48
CA GLU A 34 24.92 9.52 11.92
C GLU A 34 24.33 10.91 12.24
N ILE A 35 24.71 11.91 11.49
CA ILE A 35 24.18 13.28 11.67
C ILE A 35 22.66 13.33 11.43
N GLU A 36 22.15 12.65 10.43
CA GLU A 36 20.73 12.55 10.12
C GLU A 36 20.02 11.67 11.15
N TRP A 37 20.63 10.54 11.53
CA TRP A 37 20.14 9.66 12.58
C TRP A 37 19.91 10.41 13.91
N SER A 38 20.82 11.30 14.27
CA SER A 38 20.72 12.07 15.53
C SER A 38 19.44 12.94 15.61
N VAL A 39 18.86 13.28 14.45
CA VAL A 39 17.58 14.00 14.37
C VAL A 39 16.39 13.04 14.52
N HIS A 40 16.46 11.84 13.96
CA HIS A 40 15.36 10.87 14.00
C HIS A 40 15.29 10.06 15.28
N ALA A 41 16.44 9.71 15.86
CA ALA A 41 16.52 8.80 17.01
C ALA A 41 15.70 9.26 18.24
N PRO A 42 15.66 10.55 18.61
CA PRO A 42 14.82 11.02 19.73
C PRO A 42 13.32 10.76 19.51
N TYR A 43 12.83 10.96 18.27
CA TYR A 43 11.45 10.65 17.90
C TYR A 43 11.17 9.14 17.94
N ILE A 44 12.07 8.33 17.39
CA ILE A 44 11.96 6.87 17.39
C ILE A 44 11.91 6.34 18.83
N HIS A 45 12.82 6.79 19.69
CA HIS A 45 12.83 6.44 21.12
C HIS A 45 11.47 6.73 21.77
N LYS A 46 10.97 7.96 21.57
CA LYS A 46 9.73 8.41 22.19
C LYS A 46 8.50 7.70 21.63
N ILE A 47 8.42 7.48 20.32
CA ILE A 47 7.33 6.73 19.69
C ILE A 47 7.31 5.30 20.22
N ASN A 48 8.46 4.64 20.30
CA ASN A 48 8.55 3.26 20.80
C ASN A 48 8.17 3.15 22.29
N LYS A 49 8.45 4.17 23.09
CA LYS A 49 7.97 4.26 24.46
C LYS A 49 6.44 4.44 24.52
N LEU A 50 5.93 5.39 23.74
CA LEU A 50 4.50 5.71 23.70
C LEU A 50 3.64 4.53 23.18
N LYS A 51 4.14 3.75 22.21
CA LYS A 51 3.46 2.53 21.74
C LYS A 51 3.18 1.57 22.90
N LYS A 52 4.19 1.31 23.73
CA LYS A 52 4.05 0.43 24.89
C LYS A 52 3.06 0.98 25.91
N GLU A 53 3.17 2.26 26.24
CA GLU A 53 2.28 2.94 27.20
C GLU A 53 0.81 2.94 26.76
N LYS A 54 0.56 3.00 25.46
CA LYS A 54 -0.79 3.11 24.87
C LYS A 54 -1.35 1.78 24.38
N ASN A 55 -0.67 0.67 24.56
CA ASN A 55 -1.02 -0.62 23.94
C ASN A 55 -1.32 -0.45 22.44
N ALA A 56 -0.36 0.17 21.72
CA ALA A 56 -0.48 0.50 20.32
C ALA A 56 0.52 -0.29 19.48
N VAL A 57 0.13 -0.62 18.24
CA VAL A 57 0.97 -1.22 17.22
C VAL A 57 1.07 -0.28 16.02
N ILE A 58 2.25 -0.19 15.41
CA ILE A 58 2.48 0.54 14.15
C ILE A 58 2.65 -0.46 13.02
N LEU A 59 1.75 -0.41 12.06
CA LEU A 59 1.78 -1.19 10.82
C LEU A 59 2.27 -0.29 9.70
N ALA A 60 3.40 -0.62 9.08
CA ALA A 60 4.03 0.21 8.05
C ALA A 60 4.02 -0.46 6.68
N HIS A 61 3.64 0.29 5.65
CA HIS A 61 3.73 -0.20 4.29
C HIS A 61 5.19 -0.31 3.84
N ASN A 62 5.50 -1.24 2.96
CA ASN A 62 6.85 -1.53 2.47
C ASN A 62 7.59 -0.33 1.84
N TYR A 63 6.87 0.68 1.36
CA TYR A 63 7.48 1.88 0.77
C TYR A 63 7.90 2.95 1.79
N GLN A 64 7.68 2.71 3.09
CA GLN A 64 8.10 3.67 4.11
C GLN A 64 9.63 3.81 4.16
N THR A 65 10.06 4.99 4.60
CA THR A 65 11.49 5.29 4.75
C THR A 65 12.15 4.41 5.82
N PRO A 66 13.47 4.18 5.75
CA PRO A 66 14.16 3.24 6.66
C PRO A 66 13.94 3.52 8.15
N GLU A 67 13.87 4.78 8.56
CA GLU A 67 13.66 5.19 9.96
C GLU A 67 12.24 4.84 10.45
N ILE A 68 11.25 4.81 9.58
CA ILE A 68 9.90 4.34 9.90
C ILE A 68 9.86 2.82 9.87
N TYR A 69 10.33 2.21 8.78
CA TYR A 69 10.29 0.78 8.53
C TYR A 69 11.04 -0.03 9.60
N HIS A 70 12.26 0.40 9.94
CA HIS A 70 13.10 -0.30 10.93
C HIS A 70 13.04 0.31 12.33
N GLY A 71 12.63 1.59 12.43
CA GLY A 71 12.69 2.35 13.67
C GLY A 71 11.47 2.21 14.56
N ILE A 72 10.28 2.28 13.98
CA ILE A 72 9.02 2.35 14.74
C ILE A 72 7.99 1.30 14.37
N ALA A 73 8.06 0.70 13.17
CA ALA A 73 7.12 -0.31 12.74
C ALA A 73 7.27 -1.60 13.58
N ASP A 74 6.14 -2.18 13.95
CA ASP A 74 6.07 -3.50 14.57
C ASP A 74 5.91 -4.59 13.52
N PHE A 75 5.25 -4.24 12.41
CA PHE A 75 5.08 -5.12 11.25
C PHE A 75 5.10 -4.29 9.97
N SER A 76 5.77 -4.80 8.95
CA SER A 76 5.88 -4.14 7.64
C SER A 76 5.53 -5.12 6.53
N ALA A 77 4.64 -4.70 5.61
CA ALA A 77 4.16 -5.52 4.51
C ALA A 77 3.45 -4.69 3.42
N ASP A 78 2.82 -5.40 2.46
CA ASP A 78 1.86 -4.82 1.54
C ASP A 78 0.50 -4.53 2.21
N SER A 79 -0.39 -3.86 1.48
CA SER A 79 -1.67 -3.36 2.01
C SER A 79 -2.57 -4.44 2.59
N LEU A 80 -2.65 -5.62 1.95
CA LEU A 80 -3.50 -6.71 2.42
C LEU A 80 -2.91 -7.40 3.65
N ALA A 81 -1.61 -7.69 3.63
CA ALA A 81 -0.94 -8.31 4.77
C ALA A 81 -1.01 -7.42 6.02
N LEU A 82 -0.88 -6.09 5.85
CA LEU A 82 -1.10 -5.14 6.95
C LEU A 82 -2.53 -5.20 7.51
N ALA A 83 -3.54 -5.28 6.64
CA ALA A 83 -4.93 -5.39 7.09
C ALA A 83 -5.22 -6.72 7.82
N VAL A 84 -4.64 -7.81 7.35
CA VAL A 84 -4.71 -9.12 8.01
C VAL A 84 -4.01 -9.08 9.37
N GLU A 85 -2.85 -8.44 9.46
CA GLU A 85 -2.13 -8.29 10.73
C GLU A 85 -2.91 -7.40 11.71
N ALA A 86 -3.54 -6.33 11.22
CA ALA A 86 -4.44 -5.51 12.00
C ALA A 86 -5.55 -6.32 12.68
N SER A 87 -6.08 -7.35 12.03
CA SER A 87 -7.12 -8.22 12.59
C SER A 87 -6.61 -9.18 13.67
N LYS A 88 -5.33 -9.51 13.64
CA LYS A 88 -4.72 -10.50 14.56
C LYS A 88 -4.11 -9.87 15.81
N THR A 89 -3.67 -8.61 15.74
CA THR A 89 -2.99 -7.95 16.87
C THR A 89 -3.90 -7.86 18.09
N SER A 90 -3.32 -8.01 19.28
CA SER A 90 -4.01 -7.78 20.57
C SER A 90 -4.01 -6.31 20.99
N ALA A 91 -3.30 -5.43 20.28
CA ALA A 91 -3.25 -3.99 20.59
C ALA A 91 -4.62 -3.33 20.45
N ASP A 92 -4.91 -2.33 21.28
CA ASP A 92 -6.14 -1.55 21.26
C ASP A 92 -6.12 -0.47 20.17
N ILE A 93 -4.90 -0.01 19.84
CA ILE A 93 -4.65 1.07 18.88
C ILE A 93 -3.75 0.56 17.78
N ILE A 94 -4.17 0.79 16.54
CA ILE A 94 -3.39 0.54 15.33
C ILE A 94 -3.04 1.90 14.72
N VAL A 95 -1.75 2.16 14.52
CA VAL A 95 -1.28 3.33 13.75
C VAL A 95 -0.85 2.82 12.39
N MET A 96 -1.51 3.29 11.34
CA MET A 96 -1.18 2.92 9.96
C MET A 96 -0.17 3.91 9.38
N ALA A 97 1.07 3.49 9.24
CA ALA A 97 2.09 4.21 8.48
C ALA A 97 1.99 3.82 7.00
N GLY A 98 1.06 4.48 6.32
CA GLY A 98 0.68 4.27 4.93
C GLY A 98 -0.29 5.35 4.47
N VAL A 99 -1.17 5.04 3.52
CA VAL A 99 -2.16 5.97 2.99
C VAL A 99 -3.56 5.66 3.50
N HIS A 100 -4.48 6.61 3.29
CA HIS A 100 -5.81 6.62 3.88
C HIS A 100 -6.60 5.31 3.66
N PHE A 101 -6.67 4.79 2.43
CA PHE A 101 -7.43 3.56 2.16
C PHE A 101 -6.88 2.33 2.90
N MET A 102 -5.59 2.31 3.25
CA MET A 102 -4.99 1.24 4.05
C MET A 102 -5.49 1.29 5.51
N ALA A 103 -5.59 2.50 6.07
CA ALA A 103 -6.17 2.70 7.40
C ALA A 103 -7.65 2.32 7.42
N GLU A 104 -8.42 2.68 6.39
CA GLU A 104 -9.81 2.26 6.22
C GLU A 104 -9.93 0.73 6.14
N THR A 105 -9.08 0.07 5.34
CA THR A 105 -9.08 -1.39 5.23
C THR A 105 -8.74 -2.06 6.56
N ALA A 106 -7.75 -1.54 7.29
CA ALA A 106 -7.42 -2.01 8.64
C ALA A 106 -8.60 -1.82 9.60
N LYS A 107 -9.33 -0.70 9.51
CA LYS A 107 -10.54 -0.45 10.30
C LYS A 107 -11.69 -1.40 9.97
N LEU A 108 -11.91 -1.71 8.70
CA LEU A 108 -12.90 -2.70 8.26
C LEU A 108 -12.59 -4.11 8.82
N MET A 109 -11.32 -4.49 8.82
CA MET A 109 -10.86 -5.78 9.35
C MET A 109 -10.79 -5.82 10.90
N SER A 110 -10.80 -4.66 11.54
CA SER A 110 -10.68 -4.51 13.01
C SER A 110 -11.67 -3.47 13.54
N PRO A 111 -12.99 -3.69 13.40
CA PRO A 111 -14.01 -2.67 13.68
C PRO A 111 -14.03 -2.18 15.12
N ASN A 112 -13.60 -3.01 16.07
CA ASN A 112 -13.57 -2.67 17.50
C ASN A 112 -12.31 -1.93 17.94
N LYS A 113 -11.29 -1.82 17.07
CA LYS A 113 -10.02 -1.17 17.42
C LYS A 113 -10.00 0.29 16.96
N LYS A 114 -9.18 1.10 17.64
CA LYS A 114 -8.90 2.46 17.19
C LYS A 114 -7.82 2.41 16.11
N VAL A 115 -8.16 2.82 14.89
CA VAL A 115 -7.18 2.95 13.80
C VAL A 115 -6.87 4.43 13.59
N LEU A 116 -5.60 4.77 13.62
CA LEU A 116 -5.08 6.12 13.47
C LEU A 116 -4.22 6.21 12.20
N LEU A 117 -4.34 7.34 11.52
CA LEU A 117 -3.49 7.71 10.39
C LEU A 117 -2.74 9.00 10.78
N PRO A 118 -1.40 9.05 10.68
CA PRO A 118 -0.62 10.21 11.08
C PRO A 118 -0.97 11.50 10.35
N ASP A 119 -1.31 11.41 9.05
CA ASP A 119 -1.81 12.50 8.24
C ASP A 119 -3.01 12.05 7.42
N MET A 120 -4.17 12.68 7.65
CA MET A 120 -5.39 12.41 6.90
C MET A 120 -5.31 12.79 5.41
N LYS A 121 -4.30 13.58 5.02
CA LYS A 121 -4.01 13.92 3.62
C LYS A 121 -3.11 12.91 2.92
N ALA A 122 -2.60 11.91 3.65
CA ALA A 122 -1.84 10.82 3.05
C ALA A 122 -2.76 10.00 2.12
N GLY A 123 -2.85 10.41 0.87
CA GLY A 123 -3.77 9.90 -0.14
C GLY A 123 -3.10 9.00 -1.18
N CYS A 124 -3.94 8.43 -2.04
CA CYS A 124 -3.53 7.68 -3.23
C CYS A 124 -4.39 8.16 -4.40
N SER A 125 -3.77 8.70 -5.45
CA SER A 125 -4.47 9.22 -6.63
C SER A 125 -5.33 8.16 -7.30
N LEU A 126 -4.86 6.92 -7.37
CA LEU A 126 -5.63 5.78 -7.88
C LEU A 126 -6.88 5.54 -7.03
N SER A 127 -6.73 5.47 -5.71
CA SER A 127 -7.88 5.28 -4.79
C SER A 127 -8.90 6.43 -4.89
N SER A 128 -8.44 7.64 -5.14
CA SER A 128 -9.29 8.83 -5.27
C SER A 128 -9.92 9.01 -6.66
N SER A 129 -9.59 8.15 -7.62
CA SER A 129 -10.11 8.25 -8.99
C SER A 129 -11.56 7.81 -9.13
N ILE A 130 -12.13 7.14 -8.13
CA ILE A 130 -13.48 6.58 -8.13
C ILE A 130 -14.12 6.71 -6.75
N THR A 131 -15.43 6.85 -6.73
CA THR A 131 -16.27 6.92 -5.52
C THR A 131 -17.31 5.81 -5.51
N GLY A 132 -17.91 5.53 -4.36
CA GLY A 132 -19.03 4.57 -4.27
C GLY A 132 -20.23 4.98 -5.14
N LYS A 133 -20.46 6.29 -5.34
CA LYS A 133 -21.48 6.80 -6.27
C LYS A 133 -21.20 6.35 -7.71
N ASP A 134 -19.93 6.42 -8.14
CA ASP A 134 -19.55 5.97 -9.50
C ASP A 134 -19.78 4.47 -9.65
N VAL A 135 -19.51 3.68 -8.61
CA VAL A 135 -19.77 2.23 -8.62
C VAL A 135 -21.26 1.96 -8.76
N ARG A 136 -22.12 2.67 -8.03
CA ARG A 136 -23.59 2.54 -8.19
C ARG A 136 -24.05 2.83 -9.62
N LEU A 137 -23.54 3.90 -10.24
CA LEU A 137 -23.83 4.21 -11.63
C LEU A 137 -23.35 3.11 -12.61
N LEU A 138 -22.19 2.50 -12.32
CA LEU A 138 -21.74 1.36 -13.11
C LEU A 138 -22.64 0.14 -12.96
N LYS A 139 -23.12 -0.16 -11.75
CA LYS A 139 -24.09 -1.25 -11.50
C LYS A 139 -25.41 -1.01 -12.20
N GLU A 140 -25.90 0.23 -12.23
CA GLU A 140 -27.11 0.60 -12.98
C GLU A 140 -26.90 0.41 -14.50
N LYS A 141 -25.73 0.78 -15.01
CA LYS A 141 -25.39 0.63 -16.44
C LYS A 141 -25.18 -0.83 -16.85
N TYR A 142 -24.70 -1.66 -15.95
CA TYR A 142 -24.37 -3.06 -16.20
C TYR A 142 -25.05 -3.98 -15.15
N PRO A 143 -26.37 -4.09 -15.16
CA PRO A 143 -27.12 -4.82 -14.14
C PRO A 143 -26.72 -6.29 -14.09
N GLY A 144 -26.50 -6.80 -12.86
CA GLY A 144 -26.14 -8.19 -12.63
C GLY A 144 -24.66 -8.56 -12.93
N VAL A 145 -23.83 -7.60 -13.37
CA VAL A 145 -22.40 -7.82 -13.57
C VAL A 145 -21.66 -7.63 -12.24
N PRO A 146 -20.91 -8.63 -11.74
CA PRO A 146 -20.18 -8.49 -10.48
C PRO A 146 -19.08 -7.42 -10.52
N VAL A 147 -18.92 -6.72 -9.40
CA VAL A 147 -17.88 -5.71 -9.19
C VAL A 147 -16.71 -6.33 -8.44
N VAL A 148 -15.55 -6.36 -9.07
CA VAL A 148 -14.26 -6.74 -8.49
C VAL A 148 -13.46 -5.48 -8.25
N SER A 149 -13.10 -5.17 -7.01
CA SER A 149 -12.29 -4.00 -6.71
C SER A 149 -10.90 -4.39 -6.20
N TYR A 150 -9.90 -3.78 -6.77
CA TYR A 150 -8.56 -3.78 -6.21
C TYR A 150 -8.60 -3.11 -4.82
N VAL A 151 -7.85 -3.63 -3.85
CA VAL A 151 -7.85 -3.13 -2.46
C VAL A 151 -7.43 -1.65 -2.34
N ASN A 152 -6.77 -1.09 -3.37
CA ASN A 152 -6.40 0.32 -3.46
C ASN A 152 -7.61 1.20 -3.79
N THR A 153 -8.65 1.12 -2.98
CA THR A 153 -9.91 1.86 -3.06
C THR A 153 -10.36 2.27 -1.67
N SER A 154 -11.21 3.30 -1.58
CA SER A 154 -11.82 3.75 -0.31
C SER A 154 -12.80 2.73 0.26
N ALA A 155 -13.14 2.88 1.54
CA ALA A 155 -14.21 2.09 2.19
C ALA A 155 -15.57 2.31 1.50
N ASP A 156 -15.84 3.52 1.01
CA ASP A 156 -17.06 3.86 0.26
C ASP A 156 -17.18 3.02 -1.04
N VAL A 157 -16.10 2.88 -1.80
CA VAL A 157 -16.06 1.99 -2.98
C VAL A 157 -16.22 0.52 -2.58
N LYS A 158 -15.56 0.09 -1.49
CA LYS A 158 -15.65 -1.28 -0.98
C LYS A 158 -17.06 -1.66 -0.54
N ALA A 159 -17.83 -0.70 -0.03
CA ALA A 159 -19.24 -0.91 0.36
C ALA A 159 -20.14 -1.28 -0.84
N GLU A 160 -19.75 -0.88 -2.05
CA GLU A 160 -20.48 -1.18 -3.29
C GLU A 160 -19.87 -2.34 -4.08
N THR A 161 -18.80 -2.95 -3.58
CA THR A 161 -18.01 -4.00 -4.23
C THR A 161 -18.50 -5.37 -3.83
N ASP A 162 -18.58 -6.32 -4.79
CA ASP A 162 -18.96 -7.69 -4.51
C ASP A 162 -17.78 -8.52 -4.00
N VAL A 163 -16.56 -8.27 -4.51
CA VAL A 163 -15.33 -8.92 -4.05
C VAL A 163 -14.11 -8.02 -4.22
N CYS A 164 -13.21 -8.02 -3.22
CA CYS A 164 -11.94 -7.33 -3.30
C CYS A 164 -10.82 -8.29 -3.72
N CYS A 165 -9.81 -7.74 -4.44
CA CYS A 165 -8.61 -8.49 -4.83
C CYS A 165 -7.35 -7.66 -4.59
N THR A 166 -6.20 -8.31 -4.71
CA THR A 166 -4.88 -7.69 -4.81
C THR A 166 -4.27 -7.98 -6.18
N SER A 167 -3.18 -7.31 -6.54
CA SER A 167 -2.42 -7.64 -7.76
C SER A 167 -1.95 -9.11 -7.78
N ALA A 168 -1.72 -9.72 -6.61
CA ALA A 168 -1.30 -11.10 -6.49
C ALA A 168 -2.40 -12.13 -6.85
N ASN A 169 -3.67 -11.81 -6.64
CA ASN A 169 -4.77 -12.76 -6.76
C ASN A 169 -5.89 -12.32 -7.73
N ALA A 170 -5.78 -11.15 -8.36
CA ALA A 170 -6.83 -10.59 -9.22
C ALA A 170 -7.30 -11.58 -10.30
N VAL A 171 -6.37 -12.19 -11.04
CA VAL A 171 -6.69 -13.19 -12.07
C VAL A 171 -7.44 -14.40 -11.48
N LYS A 172 -6.97 -14.91 -10.33
CA LYS A 172 -7.61 -16.04 -9.64
C LYS A 172 -9.02 -15.69 -9.16
N ILE A 173 -9.20 -14.51 -8.59
CA ILE A 173 -10.51 -14.02 -8.12
C ILE A 173 -11.47 -13.90 -9.30
N VAL A 174 -11.09 -13.24 -10.40
CA VAL A 174 -11.94 -13.07 -11.57
C VAL A 174 -12.36 -14.43 -12.16
N LYS A 175 -11.42 -15.37 -12.29
CA LYS A 175 -11.72 -16.74 -12.77
C LYS A 175 -12.66 -17.49 -11.83
N SER A 176 -12.52 -17.31 -10.51
CA SER A 176 -13.33 -18.05 -9.51
C SER A 176 -14.80 -17.64 -9.48
N LEU A 177 -15.14 -16.46 -10.03
CA LEU A 177 -16.54 -16.02 -10.10
C LEU A 177 -17.39 -16.83 -11.10
N GLY A 178 -16.78 -17.52 -12.05
CA GLY A 178 -17.49 -18.36 -13.02
C GLY A 178 -18.43 -17.58 -13.95
N VAL A 179 -18.21 -16.27 -14.12
CA VAL A 179 -19.03 -15.39 -14.95
C VAL A 179 -18.32 -15.03 -16.25
N LYS A 180 -19.08 -14.59 -17.26
CA LYS A 180 -18.52 -14.17 -18.55
C LYS A 180 -18.01 -12.72 -18.56
N LYS A 181 -18.42 -11.92 -17.57
CA LYS A 181 -18.13 -10.48 -17.52
C LYS A 181 -18.03 -10.00 -16.08
N VAL A 182 -17.09 -9.10 -15.81
CA VAL A 182 -16.93 -8.40 -14.52
C VAL A 182 -16.65 -6.91 -14.73
N ILE A 183 -17.02 -6.09 -13.76
CA ILE A 183 -16.55 -4.71 -13.62
C ILE A 183 -15.29 -4.76 -12.74
N PHE A 184 -14.16 -4.25 -13.22
CA PHE A 184 -12.89 -4.26 -12.51
C PHE A 184 -12.43 -2.82 -12.19
N LEU A 185 -12.23 -2.56 -10.90
CA LEU A 185 -11.99 -1.22 -10.36
C LEU A 185 -10.69 -1.16 -9.53
N PRO A 186 -10.03 -0.02 -9.41
CA PRO A 186 -10.14 1.18 -10.22
C PRO A 186 -9.05 1.28 -11.29
N ASP A 187 -8.05 0.37 -11.30
CA ASP A 187 -6.84 0.45 -12.13
C ASP A 187 -7.06 -0.17 -13.51
N ASP A 188 -6.93 0.66 -14.56
CA ASP A 188 -7.12 0.24 -15.95
C ASP A 188 -6.00 -0.68 -16.43
N TYR A 189 -4.75 -0.46 -15.98
CA TYR A 189 -3.63 -1.31 -16.40
C TYR A 189 -3.67 -2.68 -15.75
N LEU A 190 -3.98 -2.75 -14.46
CA LEU A 190 -4.23 -4.02 -13.79
C LEU A 190 -5.44 -4.74 -14.42
N ALA A 191 -6.51 -4.03 -14.78
CA ALA A 191 -7.64 -4.60 -15.50
C ALA A 191 -7.24 -5.19 -16.85
N LYS A 192 -6.42 -4.50 -17.63
CA LYS A 192 -5.86 -4.98 -18.90
C LYS A 192 -4.96 -6.19 -18.71
N TYR A 193 -4.13 -6.19 -17.65
CA TYR A 193 -3.32 -7.35 -17.30
C TYR A 193 -4.21 -8.56 -16.99
N VAL A 194 -5.25 -8.39 -16.16
CA VAL A 194 -6.21 -9.46 -15.85
C VAL A 194 -6.90 -9.94 -17.12
N ALA A 195 -7.37 -9.04 -17.99
CA ALA A 195 -7.99 -9.38 -19.27
C ALA A 195 -7.07 -10.23 -20.16
N SER A 196 -5.76 -9.97 -20.15
CA SER A 196 -4.77 -10.77 -20.91
C SER A 196 -4.57 -12.19 -20.39
N GLN A 197 -5.03 -12.48 -19.16
CA GLN A 197 -4.84 -13.76 -18.46
C GLN A 197 -6.13 -14.56 -18.30
N THR A 198 -7.25 -14.11 -18.85
CA THR A 198 -8.58 -14.75 -18.72
C THR A 198 -9.44 -14.49 -19.94
N ASP A 199 -10.42 -15.36 -20.20
CA ASP A 199 -11.45 -15.18 -21.24
C ASP A 199 -12.67 -14.37 -20.72
N VAL A 200 -12.64 -13.90 -19.48
CA VAL A 200 -13.70 -13.06 -18.89
C VAL A 200 -13.59 -11.64 -19.47
N GLU A 201 -14.70 -11.12 -19.95
CA GLU A 201 -14.77 -9.72 -20.39
C GLU A 201 -14.62 -8.77 -19.20
N ILE A 202 -13.65 -7.87 -19.27
CA ILE A 202 -13.34 -6.91 -18.20
C ILE A 202 -13.86 -5.53 -18.59
N ILE A 203 -14.82 -5.01 -17.84
CA ILE A 203 -15.24 -3.61 -17.90
C ILE A 203 -14.38 -2.85 -16.90
N SER A 204 -13.40 -2.06 -17.40
CA SER A 204 -12.49 -1.31 -16.55
C SER A 204 -12.97 0.11 -16.24
N TRP A 205 -12.49 0.65 -15.14
CA TRP A 205 -12.48 2.09 -14.85
C TRP A 205 -11.20 2.71 -15.44
N LYS A 206 -11.17 4.04 -15.65
CA LYS A 206 -10.01 4.74 -16.23
C LYS A 206 -9.04 5.28 -15.17
N GLY A 207 -8.99 4.67 -13.99
CA GLY A 207 -7.99 4.99 -12.97
C GLY A 207 -6.63 4.41 -13.34
N ILE A 208 -5.57 5.13 -13.03
CA ILE A 208 -4.18 4.70 -13.21
C ILE A 208 -3.35 5.08 -11.98
N CYS A 209 -2.34 4.29 -11.69
CA CYS A 209 -1.34 4.64 -10.69
C CYS A 209 -0.32 5.61 -11.31
N VAL A 210 -0.32 6.88 -10.87
CA VAL A 210 0.57 7.92 -11.41
C VAL A 210 2.06 7.61 -11.25
N VAL A 211 2.42 6.71 -10.34
CA VAL A 211 3.81 6.26 -10.17
C VAL A 211 4.19 5.25 -11.24
N HIS A 212 3.34 4.25 -11.47
CA HIS A 212 3.60 3.22 -12.47
C HIS A 212 3.45 3.72 -13.91
N ASP A 213 2.60 4.72 -14.14
CA ASP A 213 2.40 5.35 -15.45
C ASP A 213 3.62 6.13 -15.97
N GLN A 214 4.61 6.39 -15.10
CA GLN A 214 5.84 7.08 -15.50
C GLN A 214 6.81 6.19 -16.29
N PHE A 215 6.69 4.88 -16.19
CA PHE A 215 7.56 3.94 -16.90
C PHE A 215 7.09 3.72 -18.36
N ASN A 216 8.04 3.52 -19.28
CA ASN A 216 7.74 3.24 -20.67
C ASN A 216 8.71 2.24 -21.30
N GLU A 217 8.30 1.65 -22.43
CA GLU A 217 9.08 0.61 -23.12
C GLU A 217 10.47 1.10 -23.58
N ASN A 218 10.59 2.40 -23.96
CA ASN A 218 11.86 2.95 -24.44
C ASN A 218 12.91 3.00 -23.33
N GLU A 219 12.51 3.32 -22.09
CA GLU A 219 13.43 3.28 -20.94
C GLU A 219 13.90 1.86 -20.70
N ILE A 220 13.04 0.86 -20.76
CA ILE A 220 13.42 -0.56 -20.64
C ILE A 220 14.42 -0.94 -21.74
N LYS A 221 14.18 -0.56 -22.99
CA LYS A 221 15.10 -0.81 -24.10
C LYS A 221 16.48 -0.17 -23.86
N ASN A 222 16.51 1.05 -23.32
CA ASN A 222 17.77 1.75 -23.02
C ASN A 222 18.51 1.08 -21.86
N ILE A 223 17.80 0.67 -20.79
CA ILE A 223 18.40 -0.07 -19.67
C ILE A 223 19.02 -1.39 -20.16
N ARG A 224 18.30 -2.14 -21.02
CA ARG A 224 18.83 -3.40 -21.59
C ARG A 224 20.06 -3.20 -22.45
N LYS A 225 20.13 -2.09 -23.22
CA LYS A 225 21.33 -1.75 -24.02
C LYS A 225 22.53 -1.45 -23.14
N SER A 226 22.31 -0.71 -22.05
CA SER A 226 23.37 -0.33 -21.12
C SER A 226 23.81 -1.48 -20.17
N ASN A 227 22.94 -2.48 -19.99
CA ASN A 227 23.15 -3.59 -19.07
C ASN A 227 22.76 -4.92 -19.74
N PRO A 228 23.61 -5.49 -20.62
CA PRO A 228 23.30 -6.74 -21.29
C PRO A 228 23.01 -7.88 -20.31
N GLY A 229 21.91 -8.60 -20.53
CA GLY A 229 21.49 -9.72 -19.70
C GLY A 229 20.69 -9.33 -18.44
N ILE A 230 20.45 -8.04 -18.18
CA ILE A 230 19.61 -7.61 -17.06
C ILE A 230 18.18 -8.16 -17.21
N LYS A 231 17.61 -8.59 -16.10
CA LYS A 231 16.20 -8.99 -16.02
C LYS A 231 15.35 -7.83 -15.56
N ILE A 232 14.23 -7.64 -16.24
CA ILE A 232 13.24 -6.61 -15.93
C ILE A 232 12.02 -7.27 -15.30
N ILE A 233 11.69 -6.85 -14.10
CA ILE A 233 10.47 -7.25 -13.40
C ILE A 233 9.56 -6.03 -13.28
N ALA A 234 8.25 -6.22 -13.46
CA ALA A 234 7.28 -5.12 -13.42
C ALA A 234 6.04 -5.48 -12.61
N HIS A 235 5.43 -4.46 -12.02
CA HIS A 235 4.14 -4.60 -11.37
C HIS A 235 3.00 -4.50 -12.39
N PRO A 236 1.88 -5.27 -12.26
CA PRO A 236 0.74 -5.24 -13.20
C PRO A 236 0.01 -3.89 -13.34
N GLU A 237 0.29 -2.91 -12.46
CA GLU A 237 -0.16 -1.51 -12.59
C GLU A 237 0.67 -0.70 -13.59
N CYS A 238 1.75 -1.26 -14.15
CA CYS A 238 2.52 -0.60 -15.21
C CYS A 238 1.76 -0.62 -16.55
N PRO A 239 2.05 0.34 -17.44
CA PRO A 239 1.51 0.35 -18.80
C PRO A 239 1.69 -0.99 -19.52
N PRO A 240 0.76 -1.38 -20.41
CA PRO A 240 0.82 -2.68 -21.08
C PRO A 240 2.08 -2.92 -21.93
N ASP A 241 2.69 -1.87 -22.47
CA ASP A 241 3.95 -1.94 -23.22
C ASP A 241 5.14 -2.27 -22.29
N VAL A 242 5.14 -1.70 -21.08
CA VAL A 242 6.11 -2.03 -20.02
C VAL A 242 5.97 -3.49 -19.60
N ILE A 243 4.75 -3.96 -19.35
CA ILE A 243 4.47 -5.36 -19.02
C ILE A 243 4.98 -6.30 -20.11
N LYS A 244 4.68 -5.98 -21.38
CA LYS A 244 5.13 -6.76 -22.55
C LYS A 244 6.65 -6.80 -22.70
N ALA A 245 7.33 -5.70 -22.35
CA ALA A 245 8.79 -5.59 -22.43
C ALA A 245 9.51 -6.22 -21.22
N SER A 246 8.80 -6.58 -20.18
CA SER A 246 9.36 -7.18 -18.95
C SER A 246 9.60 -8.69 -19.12
N ASP A 247 10.55 -9.23 -18.34
CA ASP A 247 10.79 -10.67 -18.25
C ASP A 247 9.79 -11.35 -17.32
N PHE A 248 9.28 -10.61 -16.35
CA PHE A 248 8.29 -11.08 -15.39
C PHE A 248 7.36 -9.93 -14.98
N ALA A 249 6.07 -10.24 -14.83
CA ALA A 249 5.09 -9.32 -14.28
C ALA A 249 4.35 -9.98 -13.10
N GLY A 250 4.33 -9.33 -11.96
CA GLY A 250 3.72 -9.87 -10.75
C GLY A 250 3.59 -8.86 -9.64
N SER A 251 2.89 -9.25 -8.56
CA SER A 251 2.76 -8.44 -7.36
C SER A 251 4.12 -8.19 -6.70
N THR A 252 4.18 -7.21 -5.78
CA THR A 252 5.41 -6.92 -5.02
C THR A 252 5.98 -8.17 -4.37
N SER A 253 5.15 -8.99 -3.72
CA SER A 253 5.58 -10.27 -3.14
C SER A 253 6.07 -11.27 -4.20
N GLY A 254 5.41 -11.32 -5.36
CA GLY A 254 5.82 -12.17 -6.48
C GLY A 254 7.13 -11.75 -7.13
N MET A 255 7.49 -10.46 -7.05
CA MET A 255 8.77 -9.95 -7.57
C MET A 255 9.94 -10.22 -6.64
N ILE A 256 9.69 -10.45 -5.34
CA ILE A 256 10.73 -10.76 -4.34
C ILE A 256 11.12 -12.24 -4.37
N ASN A 257 10.20 -13.13 -4.70
CA ASN A 257 10.39 -14.58 -4.80
C ASN A 257 10.89 -15.00 -6.18
#